data_e82518f8ad3255d0b16faa012229be0c
#
_entry.id   e82518f8ad3255d0b16faa012229be0c
#
_cell.length_a   1.000
_cell.length_b   1.000
_cell.length_c   1.000
_cell.angle_alpha   90.00
_cell.angle_beta   90.00
_cell.angle_gamma   90.00
#
_symmetry.space_group_name_H-M   'P 1'
#
loop_
_entity.id
_entity.type
_entity.pdbx_description
1 polymer ?
#
loop_
_entity_poly.entity_id
_entity_poly.type
_entity_poly.pdbx_seq_one_letter_code
_entity_poly.pdbx_strand_id
1 'polypeptide(L)'
;MRDYIIPLDAKRLPDAWYNINADMPEPMAPVLHPGTLKPVVPEDLAPIFPMGLIEQEMSAERYISIPGEVMDKYRLYRPTPLRRAWRLEEALGTPARIYYKNESVSPSG
;
A
#
# COMPACT_ATOMS: atom_id res chain seq x y z
N MET A 1 -9.96 6.69 -31.04
CA MET A 1 -8.69 6.22 -30.41
C MET A 1 -9.01 5.78 -28.98
N ARG A 2 -8.44 4.67 -28.55
CA ARG A 2 -8.65 4.17 -27.17
C ARG A 2 -7.59 4.76 -26.25
N ASP A 3 -8.03 5.34 -25.13
CA ASP A 3 -7.10 5.85 -24.12
C ASP A 3 -6.58 4.69 -23.25
N TYR A 4 -5.28 4.49 -23.26
CA TYR A 4 -4.59 3.49 -22.44
C TYR A 4 -4.05 4.06 -21.13
N ILE A 5 -3.72 5.33 -21.11
CA ILE A 5 -3.13 6.02 -19.97
C ILE A 5 -4.10 7.10 -19.53
N ILE A 6 -4.46 7.06 -18.25
CA ILE A 6 -5.31 8.05 -17.62
C ILE A 6 -4.44 8.89 -16.70
N PRO A 7 -4.25 10.19 -16.98
CA PRO A 7 -3.50 11.06 -16.09
C PRO A 7 -4.24 11.25 -14.75
N LEU A 8 -3.51 11.20 -13.66
CA LEU A 8 -4.04 11.44 -12.33
C LEU A 8 -3.47 12.75 -11.77
N ASP A 9 -4.30 13.50 -11.07
CA ASP A 9 -3.90 14.76 -10.44
C ASP A 9 -3.02 14.48 -9.20
N ALA A 10 -1.84 15.09 -9.15
CA ALA A 10 -0.94 15.02 -8.01
C ALA A 10 -1.55 15.52 -6.69
N LYS A 11 -2.56 16.38 -6.78
CA LYS A 11 -3.32 16.84 -5.60
C LYS A 11 -4.14 15.73 -4.92
N ARG A 12 -4.32 14.60 -5.60
CA ARG A 12 -5.00 13.42 -5.06
C ARG A 12 -4.06 12.45 -4.35
N LEU A 13 -2.78 12.77 -4.25
CA LEU A 13 -1.84 11.96 -3.48
C LEU A 13 -2.26 12.00 -2.01
N PRO A 14 -2.56 10.84 -1.38
CA PRO A 14 -2.94 10.82 0.02
C PRO A 14 -1.76 11.18 0.93
N ASP A 15 -2.05 11.78 2.06
CA ASP A 15 -1.09 12.15 3.10
C ASP A 15 -1.11 11.20 4.31
N ALA A 16 -2.00 10.20 4.26
CA ALA A 16 -2.12 9.18 5.28
C ALA A 16 -2.35 7.80 4.66
N TRP A 17 -1.88 6.77 5.34
CA TRP A 17 -2.24 5.39 5.07
C TRP A 17 -3.50 5.00 5.81
N TYR A 18 -4.35 4.23 5.16
CA TYR A 18 -5.50 3.61 5.80
C TYR A 18 -5.11 2.29 6.45
N ASN A 19 -5.38 2.18 7.76
CA ASN A 19 -5.16 0.96 8.52
C ASN A 19 -6.45 0.17 8.64
N ILE A 20 -6.56 -0.90 7.85
CA ILE A 20 -7.76 -1.74 7.82
C ILE A 20 -8.06 -2.41 9.17
N ASN A 21 -7.06 -2.60 10.04
CA ASN A 21 -7.25 -3.21 11.36
C ASN A 21 -8.28 -2.46 12.21
N ALA A 22 -8.40 -1.15 12.01
CA ALA A 22 -9.38 -0.32 12.71
C ALA A 22 -10.84 -0.65 12.36
N ASP A 23 -11.08 -1.25 11.20
CA ASP A 23 -12.42 -1.52 10.65
C ASP A 23 -12.69 -3.02 10.44
N MET A 24 -11.77 -3.88 10.86
CA MET A 24 -11.98 -5.32 10.80
C MET A 24 -12.98 -5.78 11.88
N PRO A 25 -13.96 -6.64 11.53
CA PRO A 25 -14.94 -7.16 12.50
C PRO A 25 -14.30 -8.02 13.58
N GLU A 26 -13.17 -8.66 13.28
CA GLU A 26 -12.38 -9.46 14.21
C GLU A 26 -10.91 -9.03 14.14
N PRO A 27 -10.19 -9.00 15.26
CA PRO A 27 -8.77 -8.71 15.27
C PRO A 27 -7.98 -9.71 14.41
N MET A 28 -6.92 -9.24 13.75
CA MET A 28 -5.98 -10.13 13.08
C MET A 28 -5.38 -11.13 14.07
N ALA A 29 -5.19 -12.36 13.60
CA ALA A 29 -4.45 -13.35 14.37
C ALA A 29 -3.02 -12.84 14.66
N PRO A 30 -2.50 -13.03 15.87
CA PRO A 30 -1.15 -12.57 16.21
C PRO A 30 -0.10 -13.32 15.41
N VAL A 31 0.95 -12.62 15.02
CA VAL A 31 2.16 -13.24 14.48
C VAL A 31 2.86 -14.01 15.59
N LEU A 32 3.22 -15.26 15.33
CA LEU A 32 3.84 -16.12 16.33
C LEU A 32 5.36 -16.20 16.12
N HIS A 33 6.09 -16.14 17.22
CA HIS A 33 7.55 -16.35 17.20
C HIS A 33 7.86 -17.81 16.84
N PRO A 34 8.72 -18.08 15.85
CA PRO A 34 8.93 -19.43 15.32
C PRO A 34 9.51 -20.42 16.34
N GLY A 35 10.27 -19.95 17.31
CA GLY A 35 10.90 -20.80 18.32
C GLY A 35 10.02 -21.06 19.55
N THR A 36 9.20 -20.08 19.96
CA THR A 36 8.41 -20.17 21.19
C THR A 36 6.93 -20.43 20.94
N LEU A 37 6.46 -20.20 19.71
CA LEU A 37 5.05 -20.25 19.30
C LEU A 37 4.13 -19.33 20.11
N LYS A 38 4.71 -18.32 20.76
CA LYS A 38 3.98 -17.25 21.45
C LYS A 38 3.86 -16.03 20.53
N PRO A 39 2.87 -15.15 20.76
CA PRO A 39 2.79 -13.88 20.04
C PRO A 39 4.12 -13.12 20.11
N VAL A 40 4.56 -12.60 18.96
CA VAL A 40 5.77 -11.76 18.91
C VAL A 40 5.55 -10.47 19.70
N VAL A 41 6.63 -9.99 20.31
CA VAL A 41 6.70 -8.69 20.96
C VAL A 41 7.60 -7.75 20.15
N PRO A 42 7.54 -6.42 20.34
CA PRO A 42 8.35 -5.48 19.59
C PRO A 42 9.85 -5.81 19.58
N GLU A 43 10.36 -6.34 20.70
CA GLU A 43 11.77 -6.72 20.87
C GLU A 43 12.20 -7.86 19.96
N ASP A 44 11.28 -8.75 19.58
CA ASP A 44 11.55 -9.84 18.63
C ASP A 44 11.74 -9.31 17.20
N LEU A 45 11.11 -8.19 16.88
CA LEU A 45 11.13 -7.57 15.56
C LEU A 45 12.20 -6.50 15.39
N ALA A 46 12.60 -5.85 16.49
CA ALA A 46 13.56 -4.73 16.49
C ALA A 46 14.93 -5.04 15.85
N PRO A 47 15.47 -6.28 15.88
CA PRO A 47 16.70 -6.61 15.16
C PRO A 47 16.57 -6.53 13.63
N ILE A 48 15.35 -6.62 13.10
CA ILE A 48 15.09 -6.68 11.65
C ILE A 48 14.44 -5.40 11.14
N PHE A 49 13.53 -4.82 11.92
CA PHE A 49 12.74 -3.66 11.51
C PHE A 49 13.01 -2.42 12.38
N PRO A 50 13.08 -1.22 11.78
CA PRO A 50 13.10 0.02 12.54
C PRO A 50 11.88 0.14 13.46
N MET A 51 12.06 0.73 14.64
CA MET A 51 10.99 0.86 15.65
C MET A 51 9.75 1.56 15.09
N GLY A 52 9.91 2.61 14.27
CA GLY A 52 8.77 3.32 13.66
C GLY A 52 7.90 2.44 12.76
N LEU A 53 8.45 1.41 12.11
CA LEU A 53 7.67 0.45 11.34
C LEU A 53 6.93 -0.54 12.26
N ILE A 54 7.54 -0.93 13.37
CA ILE A 54 6.92 -1.81 14.37
C ILE A 54 5.74 -1.10 15.04
N GLU A 55 5.92 0.16 15.42
CA GLU A 55 4.85 1.00 15.99
C GLU A 55 3.68 1.15 15.00
N GLN A 56 3.99 1.37 13.73
CA GLN A 56 2.97 1.46 12.69
C GLN A 56 2.21 0.14 12.51
N GLU A 57 2.90 -0.99 12.50
CA GLU A 57 2.29 -2.32 12.36
C GLU A 57 1.35 -2.64 13.53
N MET A 58 1.69 -2.20 14.72
CA MET A 58 0.91 -2.43 15.95
C MET A 58 -0.17 -1.37 16.21
N SER A 59 -0.24 -0.33 15.41
CA SER A 59 -1.17 0.78 15.60
C SER A 59 -2.62 0.34 15.41
N ALA A 60 -3.51 0.84 16.26
CA ALA A 60 -4.96 0.73 16.12
C ALA A 60 -5.60 1.98 15.47
N GLU A 61 -4.79 2.99 15.16
CA GLU A 61 -5.27 4.20 14.50
C GLU A 61 -5.76 3.92 13.08
N ARG A 62 -6.92 4.45 12.71
CA ARG A 62 -7.52 4.22 11.38
C ARG A 62 -6.70 4.84 10.26
N TYR A 63 -6.14 6.01 10.47
CA TYR A 63 -5.28 6.70 9.53
C TYR A 63 -3.94 7.00 10.17
N ILE A 64 -2.89 6.59 9.50
CA ILE A 64 -1.51 6.80 9.93
C ILE A 64 -0.88 7.81 8.98
N SER A 65 -0.49 8.97 9.51
CA SER A 65 0.14 10.02 8.70
C SER A 65 1.41 9.53 8.03
N ILE A 66 1.55 9.79 6.74
CA ILE A 66 2.76 9.46 5.99
C ILE A 66 3.85 10.45 6.41
N PRO A 67 5.02 9.98 6.88
CA PRO A 67 6.13 10.87 7.24
C PRO A 67 6.53 11.79 6.09
N GLY A 68 6.90 13.04 6.40
CA GLY A 68 7.26 14.03 5.39
C GLY A 68 8.34 13.58 4.44
N GLU A 69 9.37 12.91 4.95
CA GLU A 69 10.47 12.34 4.15
C GLU A 69 9.98 11.30 3.12
N VAL A 70 8.98 10.49 3.49
CA VAL A 70 8.35 9.52 2.59
C VAL A 70 7.49 10.24 1.57
N MET A 71 6.73 11.25 2.00
CA MET A 71 5.92 12.08 1.09
C MET A 71 6.78 12.80 0.05
N ASP A 72 7.95 13.27 0.42
CA ASP A 72 8.90 13.90 -0.51
C ASP A 72 9.36 12.91 -1.60
N LYS A 73 9.58 11.66 -1.21
CA LYS A 73 9.88 10.60 -2.21
C LYS A 73 8.68 10.27 -3.09
N TYR A 74 7.48 10.19 -2.51
CA TYR A 74 6.26 9.95 -3.30
C TYR A 74 6.02 11.03 -4.35
N ARG A 75 6.26 12.28 -4.05
CA ARG A 75 6.10 13.40 -4.99
C ARG A 75 7.03 13.32 -6.21
N LEU A 76 8.11 12.54 -6.13
CA LEU A 76 9.02 12.36 -7.27
C LEU A 76 8.42 11.49 -8.38
N TYR A 77 7.50 10.58 -8.07
CA TYR A 77 7.01 9.61 -9.06
C TYR A 77 5.50 9.29 -8.93
N ARG A 78 4.82 9.75 -7.90
CA ARG A 78 3.39 9.54 -7.71
C ARG A 78 2.59 10.80 -8.07
N PRO A 79 1.33 10.65 -8.50
CA PRO A 79 0.64 9.38 -8.71
C PRO A 79 1.21 8.60 -9.90
N THR A 80 1.38 7.29 -9.72
CA THR A 80 1.79 6.41 -10.81
C THR A 80 0.69 6.31 -11.86
N PRO A 81 1.05 6.03 -13.15
CA PRO A 81 0.05 6.00 -14.21
C PRO A 81 -1.05 4.97 -13.99
N LEU A 82 -2.30 5.39 -14.20
CA LEU A 82 -3.44 4.48 -14.31
C LEU A 82 -3.59 4.07 -15.77
N ARG A 83 -3.62 2.77 -16.02
CA ARG A 83 -3.76 2.21 -17.36
C ARG A 83 -5.01 1.36 -17.47
N ARG A 84 -5.66 1.41 -18.63
CA ARG A 84 -6.78 0.53 -18.92
C ARG A 84 -6.33 -0.71 -19.66
N ALA A 85 -6.79 -1.87 -19.21
CA ALA A 85 -6.40 -3.19 -19.73
C ALA A 85 -7.36 -3.67 -20.82
N TRP A 86 -7.48 -2.93 -21.93
CA TRP A 86 -8.39 -3.23 -23.03
C TRP A 86 -8.27 -4.65 -23.56
N ARG A 87 -7.05 -5.14 -23.76
CA ARG A 87 -6.82 -6.50 -24.27
C ARG A 87 -7.32 -7.57 -23.32
N LEU A 88 -7.20 -7.33 -22.01
CA LEU A 88 -7.71 -8.25 -20.99
C LEU A 88 -9.25 -8.24 -20.98
N GLU A 89 -9.87 -7.07 -21.07
CA GLU A 89 -11.32 -6.95 -21.19
C GLU A 89 -11.86 -7.73 -22.39
N GLU A 90 -11.21 -7.59 -23.54
CA GLU A 90 -11.57 -8.29 -24.78
C GLU A 90 -11.37 -9.81 -24.64
N ALA A 91 -10.23 -10.24 -24.08
CA ALA A 91 -9.94 -11.67 -23.89
C ALA A 91 -10.93 -12.36 -22.95
N LEU A 92 -11.42 -11.62 -21.93
CA LEU A 92 -12.41 -12.13 -20.98
C LEU A 92 -13.85 -11.99 -21.49
N GLY A 93 -14.09 -11.27 -22.59
CA GLY A 93 -15.42 -10.99 -23.08
C GLY A 93 -16.32 -10.29 -22.06
N THR A 94 -15.75 -9.48 -21.17
CA THR A 94 -16.44 -8.85 -20.05
C THR A 94 -16.87 -7.41 -20.37
N PRO A 95 -18.05 -6.95 -19.92
CA PRO A 95 -18.42 -5.54 -19.95
C PRO A 95 -17.71 -4.71 -18.88
N ALA A 96 -16.99 -5.34 -17.95
CA ALA A 96 -16.25 -4.67 -16.89
C ALA A 96 -15.10 -3.84 -17.46
N ARG A 97 -14.86 -2.67 -16.85
CA ARG A 97 -13.69 -1.83 -17.15
C ARG A 97 -12.57 -2.20 -16.20
N ILE A 98 -11.48 -2.75 -16.73
CA ILE A 98 -10.34 -3.23 -15.93
C ILE A 98 -9.21 -2.22 -16.00
N TYR A 99 -8.73 -1.79 -14.84
CA TYR A 99 -7.64 -0.83 -14.72
C TYR A 99 -6.54 -1.39 -13.85
N TYR A 100 -5.31 -0.93 -14.08
CA TYR A 100 -4.18 -1.22 -13.21
C TYR A 100 -3.30 0.01 -13.02
N LYS A 101 -2.74 0.12 -11.83
CA LYS A 101 -1.70 1.11 -11.52
C LYS A 101 -0.36 0.58 -12.00
N ASN A 102 0.32 1.34 -12.83
CA ASN A 102 1.63 0.94 -13.31
C ASN A 102 2.72 1.39 -12.33
N GLU A 103 3.14 0.48 -11.48
CA GLU A 103 4.20 0.67 -10.48
C GLU A 103 5.57 0.14 -10.96
N SER A 104 5.75 -0.07 -12.27
CA SER A 104 6.97 -0.67 -12.84
C SER A 104 8.19 0.24 -12.82
N VAL A 105 8.02 1.51 -12.53
CA VAL A 105 9.12 2.48 -12.45
C VAL A 105 9.00 3.30 -11.17
N SER A 106 10.09 3.35 -10.41
CA SER A 106 10.22 4.17 -9.19
C SER A 106 11.63 4.77 -9.13
N PRO A 107 11.90 5.72 -8.18
CA PRO A 107 13.25 6.26 -8.00
C PRO A 107 14.29 5.21 -7.59
N SER A 108 13.85 4.06 -7.11
CA SER A 108 14.73 2.93 -6.72
C SER A 108 14.83 1.82 -7.77
N GLY A 109 14.23 2.02 -8.92
CA GLY A 109 14.28 1.07 -10.05
C GLY A 109 12.94 0.50 -10.45
#